data_28cc51d16835cdfae34f3bbae78f343c
#
_entry.id   28cc51d16835cdfae34f3bbae78f343c
#
_cell.length_a   1.000
_cell.length_b   1.000
_cell.length_c   1.000
_cell.angle_alpha   90.00
_cell.angle_beta   90.00
_cell.angle_gamma   90.00
#
_symmetry.space_group_name_H-M   'P 1'
#
loop_
_entity.id
_entity.type
_entity.pdbx_description
1 polymer ?
#
loop_
_entity_poly.entity_id
_entity_poly.type
_entity_poly.pdbx_seq_one_letter_code
_entity_poly.pdbx_strand_id
1 'polypeptide(L)'
;MGLLIGSGILLLCVFVGWMVLRRPLRQIVEDVHVDHARALFHQKREWLEARFISALGKIEPSEGERWEEGAQWHDEVLWARDRQSRHLLALVCVHFDPGPFDEFPGRRHATALFEFRKNQWCAEGKSLDELRPDEAVGRDQRFEEIVVPQPHPRRVS
;
A
#
# COMPACT_ATOMS: atom_id res chain seq x y z
N MET A 1 23.09 5.29 52.67
CA MET A 1 22.52 6.14 51.59
C MET A 1 23.08 5.85 50.19
N GLY A 2 24.30 5.36 50.02
CA GLY A 2 24.90 5.08 48.70
C GLY A 2 24.23 3.96 47.89
N LEU A 3 23.64 2.96 48.54
CA LEU A 3 23.03 1.80 47.87
C LEU A 3 21.72 2.13 47.11
N LEU A 4 20.94 3.12 47.57
CA LEU A 4 19.70 3.55 46.95
C LEU A 4 19.95 4.40 45.68
N ILE A 5 21.02 5.17 45.66
CA ILE A 5 21.40 6.01 44.52
C ILE A 5 21.90 5.13 43.36
N GLY A 6 22.72 4.11 43.67
CA GLY A 6 23.22 3.17 42.65
C GLY A 6 22.13 2.36 41.95
N SER A 7 21.10 1.94 42.70
CA SER A 7 19.95 1.20 42.14
C SER A 7 19.10 2.06 41.19
N GLY A 8 18.93 3.35 41.51
CA GLY A 8 18.15 4.27 40.63
C GLY A 8 18.84 4.53 39.30
N ILE A 9 20.19 4.70 39.33
CA ILE A 9 20.96 4.91 38.08
C ILE A 9 20.94 3.69 37.19
N LEU A 10 21.04 2.48 37.76
CA LEU A 10 21.01 1.23 37.02
C LEU A 10 19.65 1.02 36.33
N LEU A 11 18.55 1.30 37.03
CA LEU A 11 17.20 1.23 36.46
C LEU A 11 16.99 2.26 35.33
N LEU A 12 17.52 3.47 35.48
CA LEU A 12 17.44 4.50 34.46
C LEU A 12 18.22 4.08 33.20
N CYS A 13 19.44 3.54 33.36
CA CYS A 13 20.25 3.06 32.22
C CYS A 13 19.56 1.90 31.48
N VAL A 14 18.95 0.96 32.20
CA VAL A 14 18.19 -0.14 31.61
C VAL A 14 16.95 0.38 30.84
N PHE A 15 16.23 1.34 31.43
CA PHE A 15 15.06 1.96 30.81
C PHE A 15 15.42 2.75 29.55
N VAL A 16 16.48 3.56 29.59
CA VAL A 16 16.97 4.32 28.43
C VAL A 16 17.49 3.37 27.36
N GLY A 17 18.29 2.36 27.72
CA GLY A 17 18.78 1.33 26.81
C GLY A 17 17.63 0.60 26.11
N TRP A 18 16.59 0.21 26.86
CA TRP A 18 15.40 -0.43 26.32
C TRP A 18 14.60 0.50 25.37
N MET A 19 14.50 1.78 25.71
CA MET A 19 13.82 2.78 24.88
C MET A 19 14.57 3.05 23.56
N VAL A 20 15.90 3.06 23.61
CA VAL A 20 16.76 3.24 22.42
C VAL A 20 16.72 2.00 21.51
N LEU A 21 16.76 0.78 22.06
CA LEU A 21 16.70 -0.46 21.30
C LEU A 21 15.30 -0.75 20.71
N ARG A 22 14.25 -0.24 21.34
CA ARG A 22 12.87 -0.48 20.84
C ARG A 22 12.59 0.14 19.48
N ARG A 23 13.23 1.26 19.14
CA ARG A 23 13.01 1.96 17.87
C ARG A 23 13.55 1.20 16.66
N PRO A 24 14.81 0.72 16.61
CA PRO A 24 15.33 0.01 15.46
C PRO A 24 14.65 -1.37 15.26
N LEU A 25 14.28 -2.06 16.35
CA LEU A 25 13.61 -3.35 16.25
C LEU A 25 12.20 -3.25 15.61
N ARG A 26 11.47 -2.17 15.89
CA ARG A 26 10.17 -1.95 15.25
C ARG A 26 10.31 -1.68 13.76
N GLN A 27 11.29 -0.91 13.33
CA GLN A 27 11.53 -0.62 11.92
C GLN A 27 11.88 -1.90 11.16
N ILE A 28 12.78 -2.73 11.68
CA ILE A 28 13.16 -4.00 11.04
C ILE A 28 11.96 -4.95 10.89
N VAL A 29 11.11 -5.05 11.91
CA VAL A 29 9.90 -5.89 11.86
C VAL A 29 8.88 -5.33 10.87
N GLU A 30 8.72 -4.01 10.81
CA GLU A 30 7.85 -3.36 9.84
C GLU A 30 8.34 -3.57 8.41
N ASP A 31 9.64 -3.44 8.14
CA ASP A 31 10.22 -3.63 6.81
C ASP A 31 10.07 -5.07 6.30
N VAL A 32 10.34 -6.07 7.14
CA VAL A 32 10.14 -7.48 6.82
C VAL A 32 8.66 -7.79 6.53
N HIS A 33 7.76 -7.15 7.28
CA HIS A 33 6.32 -7.33 7.06
C HIS A 33 5.87 -6.72 5.73
N VAL A 34 6.39 -5.57 5.37
CA VAL A 34 6.10 -4.91 4.08
C VAL A 34 6.61 -5.76 2.91
N ASP A 35 7.83 -6.28 2.98
CA ASP A 35 8.40 -7.11 1.92
C ASP A 35 7.61 -8.41 1.72
N HIS A 36 7.19 -9.05 2.82
CA HIS A 36 6.32 -10.22 2.75
C HIS A 36 4.95 -9.90 2.12
N ALA A 37 4.34 -8.80 2.52
CA ALA A 37 3.06 -8.37 1.96
C ALA A 37 3.16 -8.07 0.46
N ARG A 38 4.26 -7.43 0.02
CA ARG A 38 4.53 -7.17 -1.40
C ARG A 38 4.67 -8.45 -2.21
N ALA A 39 5.44 -9.40 -1.72
CA ALA A 39 5.61 -10.70 -2.38
C ALA A 39 4.26 -11.41 -2.54
N LEU A 40 3.41 -11.40 -1.50
CA LEU A 40 2.05 -11.95 -1.55
C LEU A 40 1.16 -11.21 -2.54
N PHE A 41 1.29 -9.89 -2.66
CA PHE A 41 0.54 -9.11 -3.63
C PHE A 41 0.87 -9.55 -5.05
N HIS A 42 2.15 -9.55 -5.41
CA HIS A 42 2.59 -9.95 -6.75
C HIS A 42 2.19 -11.39 -7.09
N GLN A 43 2.26 -12.29 -6.12
CA GLN A 43 1.85 -13.69 -6.31
C GLN A 43 0.35 -13.85 -6.59
N LYS A 44 -0.50 -12.97 -5.99
CA LYS A 44 -1.96 -13.08 -6.08
C LYS A 44 -2.58 -11.98 -6.93
N ARG A 45 -1.79 -11.24 -7.67
CA ARG A 45 -2.19 -10.02 -8.36
C ARG A 45 -3.41 -10.23 -9.24
N GLU A 46 -3.36 -11.16 -10.18
CA GLU A 46 -4.47 -11.44 -11.10
C GLU A 46 -5.78 -11.78 -10.37
N TRP A 47 -5.66 -12.57 -9.31
CA TRP A 47 -6.82 -12.91 -8.49
C TRP A 47 -7.37 -11.69 -7.73
N LEU A 48 -6.49 -10.79 -7.25
CA LEU A 48 -6.89 -9.55 -6.57
C LEU A 48 -7.58 -8.59 -7.53
N GLU A 49 -7.09 -8.45 -8.75
CA GLU A 49 -7.68 -7.63 -9.81
C GLU A 49 -9.08 -8.14 -10.16
N ALA A 50 -9.25 -9.44 -10.41
CA ALA A 50 -10.54 -10.03 -10.67
C ALA A 50 -11.52 -9.85 -9.49
N ARG A 51 -11.04 -10.03 -8.26
CA ARG A 51 -11.84 -9.82 -7.05
C ARG A 51 -12.24 -8.37 -6.86
N PHE A 52 -11.35 -7.43 -7.22
CA PHE A 52 -11.64 -6.00 -7.17
C PHE A 52 -12.81 -5.65 -8.10
N ILE A 53 -12.77 -6.06 -9.34
CA ILE A 53 -13.85 -5.84 -10.33
C ILE A 53 -15.17 -6.44 -9.81
N SER A 54 -15.11 -7.68 -9.31
CA SER A 54 -16.31 -8.33 -8.75
C SER A 54 -16.86 -7.60 -7.53
N ALA A 55 -16.02 -7.01 -6.69
CA ALA A 55 -16.46 -6.24 -5.53
C ALA A 55 -17.06 -4.89 -5.96
N LEU A 56 -16.42 -4.22 -6.91
CA LEU A 56 -16.90 -2.96 -7.49
C LEU A 56 -18.26 -3.15 -8.15
N GLY A 57 -18.46 -4.20 -8.97
CA GLY A 57 -19.71 -4.49 -9.62
C GLY A 57 -20.88 -4.80 -8.67
N LYS A 58 -20.59 -5.22 -7.42
CA LYS A 58 -21.62 -5.36 -6.38
C LYS A 58 -22.05 -4.03 -5.78
N ILE A 59 -21.15 -3.06 -5.75
CA ILE A 59 -21.43 -1.71 -5.22
C ILE A 59 -22.08 -0.88 -6.30
N GLU A 60 -21.54 -0.90 -7.50
CA GLU A 60 -21.97 -0.13 -8.65
C GLU A 60 -21.86 -0.97 -9.93
N PRO A 61 -22.96 -1.60 -10.39
CA PRO A 61 -22.93 -2.54 -11.52
C PRO A 61 -22.38 -1.92 -12.80
N SER A 62 -22.75 -0.67 -13.12
CA SER A 62 -22.28 0.04 -14.32
C SER A 62 -20.76 0.26 -14.32
N GLU A 63 -20.19 0.60 -13.19
CA GLU A 63 -18.74 0.74 -13.05
C GLU A 63 -18.06 -0.64 -13.11
N GLY A 64 -18.65 -1.67 -12.51
CA GLY A 64 -18.14 -3.03 -12.60
C GLY A 64 -18.01 -3.53 -14.03
N GLU A 65 -19.04 -3.33 -14.86
CA GLU A 65 -19.03 -3.68 -16.29
C GLU A 65 -17.96 -2.88 -17.06
N ARG A 66 -17.86 -1.58 -16.81
CA ARG A 66 -16.84 -0.71 -17.41
C ARG A 66 -15.41 -1.18 -17.09
N TRP A 67 -15.15 -1.60 -15.84
CA TRP A 67 -13.85 -2.10 -15.44
C TRP A 67 -13.57 -3.50 -16.02
N GLU A 68 -14.56 -4.34 -16.14
CA GLU A 68 -14.41 -5.69 -16.73
C GLU A 68 -14.06 -5.61 -18.22
N GLU A 69 -14.67 -4.69 -18.95
CA GLU A 69 -14.49 -4.57 -20.41
C GLU A 69 -13.27 -3.76 -20.81
N GLY A 70 -12.88 -2.74 -20.03
CA GLY A 70 -11.93 -1.74 -20.48
C GLY A 70 -10.73 -1.47 -19.56
N ALA A 71 -10.61 -2.13 -18.43
CA ALA A 71 -9.52 -1.85 -17.48
C ALA A 71 -8.18 -2.42 -17.95
N GLN A 72 -7.22 -1.54 -18.17
CA GLN A 72 -5.82 -1.89 -18.44
C GLN A 72 -5.00 -1.62 -17.19
N TRP A 73 -4.61 -2.66 -16.49
CA TRP A 73 -3.85 -2.60 -15.24
C TRP A 73 -2.38 -2.28 -15.49
N HIS A 74 -1.87 -1.27 -14.81
CA HIS A 74 -0.47 -0.92 -14.89
C HIS A 74 0.40 -1.83 -14.03
N ASP A 75 1.61 -2.17 -14.48
CA ASP A 75 2.50 -3.06 -13.73
C ASP A 75 3.06 -2.45 -12.45
N GLU A 76 3.22 -1.14 -12.46
CA GLU A 76 3.74 -0.42 -11.29
C GLU A 76 2.71 -0.36 -10.17
N VAL A 77 3.19 -0.62 -8.96
CA VAL A 77 2.42 -0.54 -7.72
C VAL A 77 3.06 0.49 -6.82
N LEU A 78 2.30 1.50 -6.43
CA LEU A 78 2.72 2.44 -5.41
C LEU A 78 2.31 1.92 -4.03
N TRP A 79 3.27 1.84 -3.12
CA TRP A 79 3.05 1.36 -1.77
C TRP A 79 2.81 2.53 -0.84
N ALA A 80 1.73 2.49 -0.10
CA ALA A 80 1.38 3.52 0.84
C ALA A 80 0.89 2.92 2.16
N ARG A 81 0.82 3.75 3.19
CA ARG A 81 0.21 3.41 4.47
C ARG A 81 -0.94 4.37 4.74
N ASP A 82 -2.08 3.84 5.11
CA ASP A 82 -3.17 4.64 5.63
C ASP A 82 -2.79 5.15 7.02
N ARG A 83 -2.74 6.46 7.21
CA ARG A 83 -2.34 7.08 8.48
C ARG A 83 -3.32 6.80 9.61
N GLN A 84 -4.58 6.61 9.29
CA GLN A 84 -5.63 6.37 10.28
C GLN A 84 -5.68 4.92 10.72
N SER A 85 -5.78 3.98 9.79
CA SER A 85 -5.86 2.55 10.08
C SER A 85 -4.49 1.89 10.27
N ARG A 86 -3.41 2.53 9.82
CA ARG A 86 -2.02 2.02 9.76
C ARG A 86 -1.86 0.80 8.86
N HIS A 87 -2.86 0.47 8.07
CA HIS A 87 -2.79 -0.63 7.12
C HIS A 87 -1.90 -0.27 5.93
N LEU A 88 -1.20 -1.28 5.40
CA LEU A 88 -0.45 -1.18 4.16
C LEU A 88 -1.43 -1.19 2.99
N LEU A 89 -1.21 -0.32 2.03
CA LEU A 89 -2.00 -0.17 0.81
C LEU A 89 -1.14 -0.44 -0.41
N ALA A 90 -1.71 -1.10 -1.41
CA ALA A 90 -1.21 -1.16 -2.76
C ALA A 90 -2.12 -0.31 -3.66
N LEU A 91 -1.56 0.69 -4.29
CA LEU A 91 -2.23 1.59 -5.21
C LEU A 91 -1.79 1.25 -6.63
N VAL A 92 -2.74 0.80 -7.46
CA VAL A 92 -2.47 0.39 -8.83
C VAL A 92 -3.19 1.31 -9.79
N CYS A 93 -2.45 1.91 -10.72
CA CYS A 93 -3.04 2.71 -11.79
C CYS A 93 -3.74 1.81 -12.79
N VAL A 94 -4.93 2.23 -13.20
CA VAL A 94 -5.72 1.57 -14.24
C VAL A 94 -6.05 2.58 -15.31
N HIS A 95 -5.82 2.23 -16.56
CA HIS A 95 -6.19 3.03 -17.71
C HIS A 95 -7.43 2.43 -18.39
N PHE A 96 -8.27 3.30 -18.91
CA PHE A 96 -9.42 2.92 -19.71
C PHE A 96 -9.25 3.48 -21.12
N ASP A 97 -9.42 2.63 -22.11
CA ASP A 97 -9.48 3.13 -23.49
C ASP A 97 -10.80 3.89 -23.69
N PRO A 98 -10.76 5.04 -24.35
CA PRO A 98 -11.97 5.78 -24.69
C PRO A 98 -12.85 4.91 -25.58
N GLY A 99 -14.08 4.68 -25.15
CA GLY A 99 -15.09 3.99 -25.96
C GLY A 99 -15.44 4.81 -27.21
N PRO A 100 -16.01 4.17 -28.25
CA PRO A 100 -16.36 4.84 -29.50
C PRO A 100 -17.42 5.95 -29.36
N PHE A 101 -18.06 6.04 -28.19
CA PHE A 101 -19.10 7.04 -27.86
C PHE A 101 -18.70 7.99 -26.74
N ASP A 102 -17.45 7.96 -26.29
CA ASP A 102 -16.97 8.88 -25.25
C ASP A 102 -16.85 10.30 -25.84
N GLU A 103 -17.61 11.24 -25.31
CA GLU A 103 -17.58 12.66 -25.69
C GLU A 103 -16.22 13.35 -25.42
N PHE A 104 -15.38 12.72 -24.60
CA PHE A 104 -14.05 13.24 -24.26
C PHE A 104 -12.96 12.23 -24.68
N PRO A 105 -12.21 12.50 -25.76
CA PRO A 105 -11.13 11.64 -26.24
C PRO A 105 -9.87 11.76 -25.38
N GLY A 106 -9.94 11.40 -24.11
CA GLY A 106 -8.81 11.35 -23.20
C GLY A 106 -8.73 9.99 -22.53
N ARG A 107 -7.51 9.43 -22.39
CA ARG A 107 -7.32 8.23 -21.57
C ARG A 107 -7.78 8.55 -20.16
N ARG A 108 -8.87 7.94 -19.75
CA ARG A 108 -9.31 8.02 -18.35
C ARG A 108 -8.43 7.08 -17.53
N HIS A 109 -8.09 7.49 -16.34
CA HIS A 109 -7.35 6.68 -15.40
C HIS A 109 -8.05 6.70 -14.04
N ALA A 110 -7.86 5.63 -13.30
CA ALA A 110 -8.28 5.52 -11.91
C ALA A 110 -7.21 4.80 -11.13
N THR A 111 -7.26 4.93 -9.82
CA THR A 111 -6.39 4.19 -8.92
C THR A 111 -7.20 3.18 -8.13
N ALA A 112 -6.91 1.90 -8.32
CA ALA A 112 -7.47 0.82 -7.52
C ALA A 112 -6.72 0.70 -6.18
N LEU A 113 -7.46 0.56 -5.08
CA LEU A 113 -6.91 0.41 -3.74
C LEU A 113 -7.07 -1.02 -3.24
N PHE A 114 -5.95 -1.61 -2.86
CA PHE A 114 -5.91 -2.90 -2.16
C PHE A 114 -5.35 -2.67 -0.75
N GLU A 115 -5.93 -3.33 0.24
CA GLU A 115 -5.57 -3.13 1.63
C GLU A 115 -5.07 -4.43 2.27
N PHE A 116 -3.92 -4.37 2.94
CA PHE A 116 -3.36 -5.53 3.63
C PHE A 116 -3.83 -5.56 5.08
N ARG A 117 -4.68 -6.54 5.39
CA ARG A 117 -5.26 -6.73 6.73
C ARG A 117 -5.17 -8.18 7.16
N LYS A 118 -4.86 -8.43 8.42
CA LYS A 118 -4.80 -9.79 9.00
C LYS A 118 -3.96 -10.76 8.16
N ASN A 119 -2.80 -10.30 7.69
CA ASN A 119 -1.84 -11.05 6.89
C ASN A 119 -2.38 -11.51 5.51
N GLN A 120 -3.35 -10.80 4.96
CA GLN A 120 -3.89 -11.05 3.62
C GLN A 120 -4.30 -9.76 2.90
N TRP A 121 -4.25 -9.79 1.58
CA TRP A 121 -4.73 -8.70 0.73
C TRP A 121 -6.25 -8.77 0.57
N CYS A 122 -6.88 -7.61 0.70
CA CYS A 122 -8.31 -7.41 0.53
C CYS A 122 -8.56 -6.48 -0.66
N ALA A 123 -9.49 -6.86 -1.53
CA ALA A 123 -9.99 -6.06 -2.63
C ALA A 123 -11.47 -5.75 -2.35
N GLU A 124 -11.76 -4.51 -1.97
CA GLU A 124 -13.12 -4.07 -1.59
C GLU A 124 -13.82 -3.26 -2.70
N GLY A 125 -13.20 -3.14 -3.89
CA GLY A 125 -13.74 -2.35 -4.98
C GLY A 125 -13.66 -0.83 -4.75
N LYS A 126 -12.71 -0.38 -3.94
CA LYS A 126 -12.47 1.04 -3.72
C LYS A 126 -11.53 1.58 -4.78
N SER A 127 -11.99 2.58 -5.53
CA SER A 127 -11.19 3.30 -6.52
C SER A 127 -11.12 4.79 -6.20
N LEU A 128 -10.11 5.44 -6.74
CA LEU A 128 -10.00 6.90 -6.81
C LEU A 128 -10.04 7.27 -8.28
N ASP A 129 -11.16 7.82 -8.71
CA ASP A 129 -11.37 8.20 -10.10
C ASP A 129 -10.57 9.44 -10.46
N GLU A 130 -10.08 9.47 -11.69
CA GLU A 130 -9.29 10.58 -12.26
C GLU A 130 -8.01 10.93 -11.48
N LEU A 131 -7.57 10.09 -10.56
CA LEU A 131 -6.33 10.26 -9.81
C LEU A 131 -5.35 9.14 -10.12
N ARG A 132 -4.10 9.52 -10.36
CA ARG A 132 -2.97 8.59 -10.42
C ARG A 132 -2.51 8.26 -8.99
N PRO A 133 -1.85 7.12 -8.76
CA PRO A 133 -1.37 6.74 -7.42
C PRO A 133 -0.49 7.80 -6.75
N ASP A 134 0.42 8.43 -7.48
CA ASP A 134 1.30 9.51 -7.03
C ASP A 134 0.51 10.78 -6.65
N GLU A 135 -0.47 11.14 -7.45
CA GLU A 135 -1.37 12.26 -7.15
C GLU A 135 -2.27 11.99 -5.94
N ALA A 136 -2.76 10.76 -5.82
CA ALA A 136 -3.59 10.35 -4.69
C ALA A 136 -2.85 10.50 -3.36
N VAL A 137 -1.59 10.05 -3.31
CA VAL A 137 -0.75 10.20 -2.11
C VAL A 137 -0.36 11.65 -1.86
N GLY A 138 -0.10 12.43 -2.91
CA GLY A 138 0.27 13.84 -2.78
C GLY A 138 -0.89 14.76 -2.34
N ARG A 139 -2.13 14.44 -2.76
CA ARG A 139 -3.32 15.27 -2.46
C ARG A 139 -4.01 14.86 -1.15
N ASP A 140 -4.08 13.57 -0.87
CA ASP A 140 -4.77 13.05 0.30
C ASP A 140 -3.79 12.84 1.46
N GLN A 141 -3.89 13.68 2.49
CA GLN A 141 -3.08 13.58 3.72
C GLN A 141 -3.30 12.24 4.48
N ARG A 142 -4.29 11.46 4.08
CA ARG A 142 -4.57 10.14 4.63
C ARG A 142 -3.50 9.13 4.29
N PHE A 143 -2.84 9.29 3.13
CA PHE A 143 -1.86 8.34 2.63
C PHE A 143 -0.44 8.81 2.93
N GLU A 144 0.40 7.88 3.32
CA GLU A 144 1.83 8.07 3.53
C GLU A 144 2.59 7.11 2.61
N GLU A 145 3.35 7.65 1.67
CA GLU A 145 4.13 6.82 0.74
C GLU A 145 5.21 6.04 1.47
N ILE A 146 5.33 4.76 1.13
CA ILE A 146 6.40 3.89 1.61
C ILE A 146 7.44 3.80 0.51
N VAL A 147 8.54 4.55 0.69
CA VAL A 147 9.69 4.44 -0.21
C VAL A 147 10.39 3.12 0.05
N VAL A 148 10.23 2.19 -0.88
CA VAL A 148 10.90 0.90 -0.80
C VAL A 148 12.21 0.97 -1.58
N PRO A 149 13.36 0.66 -0.96
CA PRO A 149 14.62 0.57 -1.68
C PRO A 149 14.48 -0.47 -2.80
N GLN A 150 14.68 -0.06 -4.04
CA GLN A 150 14.76 -1.00 -5.14
C GLN A 150 16.01 -1.87 -4.96
N PRO A 151 15.90 -3.20 -5.10
CA PRO A 151 17.08 -4.05 -5.06
C PRO A 151 17.99 -3.62 -6.21
N HIS A 152 19.18 -3.16 -5.88
CA HIS A 152 20.18 -2.84 -6.89
C HIS A 152 20.35 -4.05 -7.83
N PRO A 153 20.29 -3.87 -9.15
CA PRO A 153 20.60 -4.95 -10.07
C PRO A 153 22.01 -5.43 -9.76
N ARG A 154 22.15 -6.69 -9.34
CA ARG A 154 23.46 -7.31 -9.17
C ARG A 154 24.15 -7.22 -10.51
N ARG A 155 25.20 -6.42 -10.60
CA ARG A 155 26.14 -6.51 -11.72
C ARG A 155 26.71 -7.90 -11.70
N VAL A 156 26.28 -8.71 -12.63
CA VAL A 156 26.92 -9.98 -12.93
C VAL A 156 28.23 -9.59 -13.62
N SER A 157 29.34 -9.80 -12.92
CA SER A 157 30.71 -9.66 -13.46
C SER A 157 31.07 -10.93 -14.17
#